data_09c8bbe0333306e2ff07a897b18f8979
#
_entry.id   09c8bbe0333306e2ff07a897b18f8979
#
_cell.length_a   1.000
_cell.length_b   1.000
_cell.length_c   1.000
_cell.angle_alpha   90.00
_cell.angle_beta   90.00
_cell.angle_gamma   90.00
#
_symmetry.space_group_name_H-M   'P 1'
#
loop_
_entity.id
_entity.type
_entity.pdbx_description
1 polymer ?
#
loop_
_entity_poly.entity_id
_entity_poly.type
_entity_poly.pdbx_seq_one_letter_code
_entity_poly.pdbx_strand_id
1 'polypeptide(L)'
;MGLVSGSVQFIRKDPDFTEKPYNINATLTAGSNDRLDGSLEAEFGGKYGYVRTNISHNEADDYKDGDGNRIHSNFKRDSQMLQLGVTPTENTTIAGTYERSRAKVAYADRMMDGSKFDRDAWNIRFTQRNLTPWFSELELRYGKSEIDHVMDTYSLRTIYNPAGKQIKNANNPKRNTDTGRLKATFDWDKLNLQTGLDYLDDVHVARNERGGDGYSHKPYMPNQSFKQWGIFTEASWQQTDNQRWVAGLRHDQVKAHYDTARVTDPVLKHQKFNLNSGFLRWERNTDNGLKYYAGFGIAERAPNYWERLRSENKAIRAEQNRQIDAGVIWKRPNLHASVSVFGSNIKDFIMMERQGMNFGVRNINASRFGGEAEVKWTFAPNWEVGTSLAYTHGKNRTDGKPLAQTPPLEWNNTLAFDNGKFSAGALWRVVAKQNRYSKGQGNIVGQDIGASSGFGVLSLNAGWKFSKYATLQGGVDNVFNKTYAEFVSRGGDPSAGTQTMRVNEPGRTAWLRLQAKF
;
A
#
# COMPACT_ATOMS: atom_id res chain seq x y z
N MET A 1 -7.19 8.58 -8.18
CA MET A 1 -5.93 8.15 -8.84
C MET A 1 -6.24 6.90 -9.63
N GLY A 2 -6.06 6.92 -10.95
CA GLY A 2 -6.15 5.71 -11.77
C GLY A 2 -4.94 4.83 -11.48
N LEU A 3 -5.10 3.77 -10.71
CA LEU A 3 -4.04 2.80 -10.45
C LEU A 3 -4.19 1.65 -11.45
N VAL A 4 -3.16 1.41 -12.23
CA VAL A 4 -3.10 0.35 -13.26
C VAL A 4 -3.01 -1.04 -12.63
N SER A 5 -2.65 -1.12 -11.35
CA SER A 5 -2.41 -2.36 -10.59
C SER A 5 -3.35 -2.58 -9.40
N GLY A 6 -4.37 -1.76 -9.24
CA GLY A 6 -5.27 -1.80 -8.09
C GLY A 6 -4.89 -0.82 -6.99
N SER A 7 -5.79 -0.65 -6.02
CA SER A 7 -5.58 0.17 -4.83
C SER A 7 -6.20 -0.49 -3.61
N VAL A 8 -5.57 -0.27 -2.47
CA VAL A 8 -6.15 -0.60 -1.16
C VAL A 8 -6.59 0.70 -0.50
N GLN A 9 -7.86 0.78 -0.13
CA GLN A 9 -8.43 1.92 0.58
C GLN A 9 -8.81 1.49 2.00
N PHE A 10 -8.23 2.15 3.01
CA PHE A 10 -8.66 2.00 4.39
C PHE A 10 -9.79 2.99 4.67
N ILE A 11 -10.99 2.47 4.94
CA ILE A 11 -12.16 3.27 5.25
C ILE A 11 -12.39 3.18 6.77
N ARG A 12 -12.27 4.31 7.46
CA ARG A 12 -12.64 4.41 8.86
C ARG A 12 -14.11 4.82 8.94
N LYS A 13 -14.93 3.93 9.46
CA LYS A 13 -16.36 4.22 9.70
C LYS A 13 -16.51 5.24 10.82
N ASP A 14 -17.60 6.01 10.79
CA ASP A 14 -17.97 6.83 11.94
C ASP A 14 -18.24 5.93 13.14
N PRO A 15 -17.86 6.35 14.37
CA PRO A 15 -18.12 5.56 15.57
C PRO A 15 -19.61 5.39 15.80
N ASP A 16 -19.99 4.25 16.38
CA ASP A 16 -21.34 3.95 16.84
C ASP A 16 -21.37 3.93 18.37
N PHE A 17 -22.23 4.77 18.94
CA PHE A 17 -22.40 4.93 20.38
C PHE A 17 -23.81 4.54 20.86
N THR A 18 -24.52 3.71 20.11
CA THR A 18 -25.87 3.24 20.48
C THR A 18 -25.86 2.36 21.72
N GLU A 19 -24.83 1.54 21.91
CA GLU A 19 -24.71 0.65 23.07
C GLU A 19 -23.90 1.26 24.22
N LYS A 20 -22.80 1.98 23.87
CA LYS A 20 -21.86 2.56 24.85
C LYS A 20 -21.36 3.92 24.38
N PRO A 21 -21.16 4.89 25.34
CA PRO A 21 -20.62 6.20 25.00
C PRO A 21 -19.10 6.19 24.72
N TYR A 22 -18.46 5.02 24.72
CA TYR A 22 -17.03 4.88 24.48
C TYR A 22 -16.67 3.53 23.87
N ASN A 23 -15.56 3.50 23.14
CA ASN A 23 -14.82 2.30 22.72
C ASN A 23 -13.33 2.54 22.98
N ILE A 24 -12.66 1.61 23.64
CA ILE A 24 -11.22 1.71 23.91
C ILE A 24 -10.56 0.40 23.53
N ASN A 25 -9.56 0.47 22.65
CA ASN A 25 -8.71 -0.65 22.27
C ASN A 25 -7.26 -0.30 22.58
N ALA A 26 -6.57 -1.16 23.31
CA ALA A 26 -5.14 -1.03 23.57
C ALA A 26 -4.42 -2.32 23.18
N THR A 27 -3.25 -2.20 22.57
CA THR A 27 -2.36 -3.32 22.29
C THR A 27 -0.94 -2.99 22.71
N LEU A 28 -0.25 -3.98 23.26
CA LEU A 28 1.17 -3.94 23.55
C LEU A 28 1.80 -5.22 23.01
N THR A 29 2.84 -5.11 22.19
CA THR A 29 3.58 -6.26 21.64
C THR A 29 5.06 -6.09 21.95
N ALA A 30 5.66 -7.10 22.55
CA ALA A 30 7.12 -7.22 22.69
C ALA A 30 7.61 -8.43 21.89
N GLY A 31 8.83 -8.37 21.36
CA GLY A 31 9.33 -9.44 20.52
C GLY A 31 10.84 -9.43 20.34
N SER A 32 11.31 -10.36 19.54
CA SER A 32 12.71 -10.46 19.13
C SER A 32 13.21 -9.15 18.52
N ASN A 33 14.51 -8.92 18.58
CA ASN A 33 15.20 -7.73 18.09
C ASN A 33 14.73 -6.45 18.82
N ASP A 34 14.53 -6.54 20.13
CA ASP A 34 14.07 -5.47 21.01
C ASP A 34 12.81 -4.75 20.51
N ARG A 35 11.97 -5.52 19.81
CA ARG A 35 10.72 -5.02 19.27
C ARG A 35 9.76 -4.62 20.37
N LEU A 36 9.25 -3.39 20.30
CA LEU A 36 8.19 -2.87 21.14
C LEU A 36 7.17 -2.11 20.28
N ASP A 37 5.94 -2.63 20.22
CA ASP A 37 4.83 -1.94 19.57
C ASP A 37 3.74 -1.68 20.60
N GLY A 38 3.25 -0.45 20.65
CA GLY A 38 2.12 -0.05 21.47
C GLY A 38 1.09 0.70 20.64
N SER A 39 -0.19 0.47 20.86
CA SER A 39 -1.25 1.31 20.30
C SER A 39 -2.41 1.48 21.29
N LEU A 40 -2.98 2.67 21.27
CA LEU A 40 -4.21 3.03 21.96
C LEU A 40 -5.15 3.70 20.96
N GLU A 41 -6.33 3.12 20.78
CA GLU A 41 -7.45 3.75 20.09
C GLU A 41 -8.56 3.99 21.12
N ALA A 42 -9.04 5.23 21.20
CA ALA A 42 -10.14 5.59 22.09
C ALA A 42 -11.14 6.46 21.35
N GLU A 43 -12.40 6.13 21.54
CA GLU A 43 -13.55 6.83 20.99
C GLU A 43 -14.50 7.17 22.13
N PHE A 44 -14.98 8.40 22.16
CA PHE A 44 -15.96 8.91 23.12
C PHE A 44 -16.98 9.73 22.38
N GLY A 45 -18.27 9.55 22.68
CA GLY A 45 -19.27 10.32 22.00
C GLY A 45 -20.70 9.92 22.32
N GLY A 46 -21.61 10.42 21.50
CA GLY A 46 -23.04 10.21 21.61
C GLY A 46 -23.79 10.85 20.44
N LYS A 47 -25.07 11.16 20.64
CA LYS A 47 -25.99 11.65 19.61
C LYS A 47 -25.48 12.87 18.82
N TYR A 48 -24.75 13.78 19.47
CA TYR A 48 -24.42 15.09 18.89
C TYR A 48 -22.97 15.20 18.38
N GLY A 49 -22.15 14.18 18.63
CA GLY A 49 -20.80 14.18 18.15
C GLY A 49 -19.88 13.24 18.88
N TYR A 50 -18.60 13.25 18.48
CA TYR A 50 -17.62 12.34 19.02
C TYR A 50 -16.19 12.90 18.95
N VAL A 51 -15.36 12.32 19.79
CA VAL A 51 -13.90 12.45 19.75
C VAL A 51 -13.32 11.05 19.55
N ARG A 52 -12.41 10.92 18.61
CA ARG A 52 -11.61 9.69 18.39
C ARG A 52 -10.15 10.05 18.41
N THR A 53 -9.34 9.26 19.09
CA THR A 53 -7.89 9.35 19.04
C THR A 53 -7.27 7.99 18.77
N ASN A 54 -6.14 8.00 18.06
CA ASN A 54 -5.28 6.84 17.91
C ASN A 54 -3.84 7.29 18.15
N ILE A 55 -3.13 6.60 19.05
CA ILE A 55 -1.73 6.83 19.36
C ILE A 55 -1.02 5.50 19.18
N SER A 56 0.10 5.51 18.47
CA SER A 56 0.91 4.30 18.31
C SER A 56 2.40 4.60 18.37
N HIS A 57 3.12 3.66 18.95
CA HIS A 57 4.57 3.60 19.01
C HIS A 57 5.01 2.26 18.44
N ASN A 58 6.01 2.27 17.56
CA ASN A 58 6.58 1.07 16.96
C ASN A 58 8.09 1.23 16.89
N GLU A 59 8.84 0.28 17.44
CA GLU A 59 10.29 0.25 17.31
C GLU A 59 10.81 -1.19 17.27
N ALA A 60 11.90 -1.40 16.57
CA ALA A 60 12.68 -2.61 16.62
C ALA A 60 14.14 -2.31 16.23
N ASP A 61 15.07 -3.08 16.78
CA ASP A 61 16.47 -3.09 16.38
C ASP A 61 16.69 -3.88 15.08
N ASP A 62 17.94 -3.87 14.59
CA ASP A 62 18.37 -4.65 13.45
C ASP A 62 18.08 -6.14 13.66
N TYR A 63 17.38 -6.78 12.73
CA TYR A 63 17.14 -8.21 12.83
C TYR A 63 18.33 -9.05 12.37
N LYS A 64 18.31 -10.32 12.75
CA LYS A 64 19.22 -11.36 12.21
C LYS A 64 18.46 -12.22 11.21
N ASP A 65 19.10 -12.53 10.08
CA ASP A 65 18.59 -13.52 9.12
C ASP A 65 18.74 -14.96 9.66
N GLY A 66 18.33 -15.95 8.88
CA GLY A 66 18.40 -17.37 9.30
C GLY A 66 19.81 -17.90 9.51
N ASP A 67 20.81 -17.29 8.91
CA ASP A 67 22.24 -17.61 9.08
C ASP A 67 22.89 -16.84 10.25
N GLY A 68 22.11 -15.98 10.91
CA GLY A 68 22.58 -15.16 12.04
C GLY A 68 23.24 -13.85 11.64
N ASN A 69 23.24 -13.48 10.34
CA ASN A 69 23.79 -12.22 9.88
C ASN A 69 22.87 -11.07 10.31
N ARG A 70 23.46 -10.02 10.91
CA ARG A 70 22.75 -8.80 11.27
C ARG A 70 22.41 -7.99 10.03
N ILE A 71 21.15 -7.65 9.87
CA ILE A 71 20.63 -6.85 8.76
C ILE A 71 20.31 -5.46 9.28
N HIS A 72 20.89 -4.42 8.68
CA HIS A 72 20.68 -3.02 9.04
C HIS A 72 19.25 -2.59 8.71
N SER A 73 18.34 -2.67 9.69
CA SER A 73 16.90 -2.63 9.50
C SER A 73 16.12 -1.99 10.66
N ASN A 74 16.84 -1.41 11.64
CA ASN A 74 16.18 -0.80 12.79
C ASN A 74 15.23 0.32 12.38
N PHE A 75 14.17 0.48 13.14
CA PHE A 75 13.21 1.56 12.92
C PHE A 75 12.59 2.02 14.23
N LYS A 76 12.12 3.27 14.22
CA LYS A 76 11.28 3.84 15.26
C LYS A 76 10.22 4.72 14.63
N ARG A 77 8.96 4.57 15.05
CA ARG A 77 7.85 5.37 14.56
C ARG A 77 6.88 5.71 15.68
N ASP A 78 6.56 6.98 15.82
CA ASP A 78 5.48 7.51 16.63
C ASP A 78 4.39 8.08 15.73
N SER A 79 3.13 7.74 15.99
CA SER A 79 1.99 8.27 15.23
C SER A 79 0.85 8.64 16.16
N GLN A 80 0.16 9.74 15.83
CA GLN A 80 -0.95 10.29 16.56
C GLN A 80 -2.04 10.71 15.59
N MET A 81 -3.29 10.47 15.94
CA MET A 81 -4.45 10.95 15.21
C MET A 81 -5.49 11.45 16.21
N LEU A 82 -6.05 12.62 15.93
CA LEU A 82 -7.21 13.18 16.61
C LEU A 82 -8.29 13.46 15.56
N GLN A 83 -9.49 12.97 15.80
CA GLN A 83 -10.66 13.27 15.00
C GLN A 83 -11.78 13.81 15.92
N LEU A 84 -12.35 14.92 15.49
CA LEU A 84 -13.55 15.51 16.09
C LEU A 84 -14.67 15.42 15.08
N GLY A 85 -15.80 14.87 15.48
CA GLY A 85 -17.00 14.81 14.65
C GLY A 85 -18.18 15.45 15.37
N VAL A 86 -18.98 16.22 14.64
CA VAL A 86 -20.28 16.74 15.11
C VAL A 86 -21.38 16.22 14.21
N THR A 87 -22.50 15.84 14.83
CA THR A 87 -23.68 15.28 14.18
C THR A 87 -24.91 16.13 14.53
N PRO A 88 -25.03 17.34 13.91
CA PRO A 88 -26.12 18.28 14.23
C PRO A 88 -27.50 17.66 14.00
N THR A 89 -27.60 16.74 13.05
CA THR A 89 -28.77 15.91 12.78
C THR A 89 -28.34 14.47 12.55
N GLU A 90 -29.28 13.52 12.53
CA GLU A 90 -29.01 12.11 12.20
C GLU A 90 -28.46 11.91 10.77
N ASN A 91 -28.72 12.88 9.89
CA ASN A 91 -28.29 12.85 8.48
C ASN A 91 -27.05 13.69 8.19
N THR A 92 -26.58 14.51 9.13
CA THR A 92 -25.47 15.44 8.91
C THR A 92 -24.27 15.07 9.77
N THR A 93 -23.11 14.90 9.15
CA THR A 93 -21.84 14.70 9.86
C THR A 93 -20.80 15.70 9.35
N ILE A 94 -20.13 16.39 10.26
CA ILE A 94 -18.97 17.23 9.98
C ILE A 94 -17.84 16.67 10.84
N ALA A 95 -16.73 16.25 10.20
CA ALA A 95 -15.60 15.68 10.93
C ALA A 95 -14.29 16.32 10.48
N GLY A 96 -13.48 16.72 11.44
CA GLY A 96 -12.11 17.19 11.26
C GLY A 96 -11.13 16.17 11.81
N THR A 97 -10.07 15.86 11.07
CA THR A 97 -9.01 14.91 11.49
C THR A 97 -7.65 15.57 11.37
N TYR A 98 -6.83 15.44 12.39
CA TYR A 98 -5.41 15.77 12.36
C TYR A 98 -4.59 14.49 12.59
N GLU A 99 -3.56 14.31 11.77
CA GLU A 99 -2.64 13.18 11.87
C GLU A 99 -1.20 13.68 11.90
N ARG A 100 -0.42 13.10 12.79
CA ARG A 100 1.02 13.34 12.90
C ARG A 100 1.77 12.01 12.95
N SER A 101 2.86 11.88 12.19
CA SER A 101 3.77 10.74 12.26
C SER A 101 5.21 11.20 12.21
N ARG A 102 6.06 10.60 13.03
CA ARG A 102 7.50 10.83 13.10
C ARG A 102 8.19 9.49 13.06
N ALA A 103 9.13 9.30 12.12
CA ALA A 103 9.83 8.04 12.00
C ALA A 103 11.29 8.19 11.61
N LYS A 104 12.07 7.16 11.96
CA LYS A 104 13.43 6.90 11.49
C LYS A 104 13.50 5.46 11.04
N VAL A 105 14.27 5.16 9.99
CA VAL A 105 14.40 3.80 9.45
C VAL A 105 15.77 3.59 8.83
N ALA A 106 16.40 2.49 9.20
CA ALA A 106 17.62 1.99 8.58
C ALA A 106 17.31 1.11 7.38
N TYR A 107 18.16 1.12 6.37
CA TYR A 107 17.98 0.39 5.13
C TYR A 107 19.19 -0.46 4.76
N ALA A 108 19.00 -1.77 4.66
CA ALA A 108 20.04 -2.69 4.18
C ALA A 108 20.32 -2.57 2.67
N ASP A 109 19.40 -1.97 1.91
CA ASP A 109 19.39 -1.98 0.44
C ASP A 109 19.93 -0.68 -0.21
N ARG A 110 20.48 0.25 0.58
CA ARG A 110 20.94 1.55 0.07
C ARG A 110 21.97 2.21 0.98
N MET A 111 22.69 3.18 0.42
CA MET A 111 23.73 3.92 1.15
C MET A 111 23.20 4.93 2.17
N MET A 112 21.96 5.36 2.06
CA MET A 112 21.37 6.37 2.94
C MET A 112 20.24 5.79 3.75
N ASP A 113 20.17 6.16 5.02
CA ASP A 113 19.09 5.84 5.93
C ASP A 113 18.11 6.98 6.04
N GLY A 114 16.86 6.67 6.36
CA GLY A 114 15.83 7.64 6.65
C GLY A 114 15.96 8.16 8.07
N SER A 115 16.75 9.21 8.27
CA SER A 115 16.96 9.81 9.60
C SER A 115 15.78 10.66 10.06
N LYS A 116 14.88 11.01 9.13
CA LYS A 116 13.65 11.76 9.41
C LYS A 116 12.58 11.39 8.38
N PHE A 117 11.40 10.98 8.86
CA PHE A 117 10.17 10.83 8.10
C PHE A 117 9.04 11.48 8.88
N ASP A 118 8.88 12.78 8.69
CA ASP A 118 7.84 13.55 9.35
C ASP A 118 6.66 13.75 8.41
N ARG A 119 5.47 13.46 8.91
CA ARG A 119 4.21 13.75 8.21
C ARG A 119 3.28 14.45 9.17
N ASP A 120 2.73 15.56 8.71
CA ASP A 120 1.59 16.26 9.31
C ASP A 120 0.48 16.34 8.26
N ALA A 121 -0.74 15.98 8.64
CA ALA A 121 -1.88 16.03 7.75
C ALA A 121 -3.15 16.39 8.50
N TRP A 122 -4.04 17.10 7.82
CA TRP A 122 -5.38 17.36 8.30
C TRP A 122 -6.39 17.20 7.18
N ASN A 123 -7.61 16.84 7.53
CA ASN A 123 -8.71 16.79 6.60
C ASN A 123 -10.01 17.20 7.28
N ILE A 124 -10.93 17.71 6.47
CA ILE A 124 -12.31 18.01 6.85
C ILE A 124 -13.22 17.24 5.92
N ARG A 125 -14.24 16.60 6.50
CA ARG A 125 -15.30 15.90 5.78
C ARG A 125 -16.65 16.45 6.22
N PHE A 126 -17.48 16.79 5.25
CA PHE A 126 -18.90 17.05 5.42
C PHE A 126 -19.67 15.94 4.70
N THR A 127 -20.67 15.37 5.36
CA THR A 127 -21.56 14.36 4.78
C THR A 127 -22.99 14.72 5.14
N GLN A 128 -23.85 14.85 4.13
CA GLN A 128 -25.29 15.00 4.28
C GLN A 128 -25.98 13.80 3.64
N ARG A 129 -26.81 13.09 4.38
CA ARG A 129 -27.58 11.93 3.93
C ARG A 129 -29.05 12.27 3.79
N ASN A 130 -29.77 11.46 3.02
CA ASN A 130 -31.23 11.52 2.87
C ASN A 130 -31.74 12.93 2.48
N LEU A 131 -31.07 13.57 1.49
CA LEU A 131 -31.47 14.89 1.01
C LEU A 131 -32.85 14.84 0.36
N THR A 132 -33.10 13.80 -0.45
CA THR A 132 -34.41 13.44 -1.00
C THR A 132 -34.53 11.91 -1.05
N PRO A 133 -35.71 11.32 -1.34
CA PRO A 133 -35.84 9.86 -1.51
C PRO A 133 -34.91 9.22 -2.51
N TRP A 134 -34.42 9.96 -3.48
CA TRP A 134 -33.52 9.49 -4.54
C TRP A 134 -32.11 10.10 -4.48
N PHE A 135 -31.87 11.15 -3.69
CA PHE A 135 -30.56 11.74 -3.45
C PHE A 135 -30.09 11.36 -2.04
N SER A 136 -29.40 10.23 -1.96
CA SER A 136 -29.11 9.58 -0.68
C SER A 136 -27.90 10.15 0.06
N GLU A 137 -26.89 10.68 -0.64
CA GLU A 137 -25.70 11.22 0.04
C GLU A 137 -24.99 12.30 -0.79
N LEU A 138 -24.60 13.38 -0.11
CA LEU A 138 -23.63 14.37 -0.57
C LEU A 138 -22.43 14.35 0.37
N GLU A 139 -21.23 14.14 -0.17
CA GLU A 139 -19.99 14.16 0.58
C GLU A 139 -19.01 15.19 0.00
N LEU A 140 -18.47 16.05 0.87
CA LEU A 140 -17.38 16.95 0.57
C LEU A 140 -16.20 16.60 1.46
N ARG A 141 -15.02 16.45 0.87
CA ARG A 141 -13.74 16.27 1.59
C ARG A 141 -12.71 17.25 1.10
N TYR A 142 -11.94 17.79 2.02
CA TYR A 142 -10.72 18.51 1.72
C TYR A 142 -9.64 18.09 2.70
N GLY A 143 -8.40 17.92 2.22
CA GLY A 143 -7.28 17.51 3.04
C GLY A 143 -5.97 18.09 2.56
N LYS A 144 -5.08 18.33 3.50
CA LYS A 144 -3.72 18.77 3.27
C LYS A 144 -2.74 17.86 3.99
N SER A 145 -1.64 17.50 3.33
CA SER A 145 -0.57 16.70 3.89
C SER A 145 0.78 17.31 3.56
N GLU A 146 1.62 17.46 4.56
CA GLU A 146 3.02 17.83 4.44
C GLU A 146 3.90 16.64 4.85
N ILE A 147 4.87 16.28 4.01
CA ILE A 147 5.88 15.26 4.30
C ILE A 147 7.24 15.91 4.21
N ASP A 148 8.01 15.86 5.30
CA ASP A 148 9.40 16.29 5.37
C ASP A 148 10.28 15.07 5.66
N HIS A 149 11.15 14.74 4.72
CA HIS A 149 11.88 13.48 4.70
C HIS A 149 13.38 13.76 4.52
N VAL A 150 14.21 13.18 5.37
CA VAL A 150 15.67 13.27 5.29
C VAL A 150 16.26 11.88 5.13
N MET A 151 17.08 11.72 4.11
CA MET A 151 17.93 10.55 3.92
C MET A 151 19.38 10.99 4.04
N ASP A 152 20.16 10.37 4.92
CA ASP A 152 21.58 10.70 5.08
C ASP A 152 22.48 9.46 5.24
N THR A 153 23.80 9.70 5.20
CA THR A 153 24.84 8.68 5.28
C THR A 153 25.52 8.63 6.64
N TYR A 154 25.00 9.32 7.68
CA TYR A 154 25.74 9.51 8.92
C TYR A 154 24.93 9.48 10.22
N SER A 155 23.59 9.53 10.17
CA SER A 155 22.76 9.58 11.40
C SER A 155 22.49 8.21 12.02
N LEU A 156 22.20 7.18 11.21
CA LEU A 156 21.89 5.83 11.69
C LEU A 156 23.04 4.84 11.42
N ARG A 157 23.98 5.21 10.56
CA ARG A 157 25.26 4.53 10.33
C ARG A 157 26.29 5.53 9.84
N THR A 158 27.57 5.16 9.90
CA THR A 158 28.64 5.96 9.35
C THR A 158 29.24 5.26 8.13
N ILE A 159 29.28 5.96 6.98
CA ILE A 159 29.88 5.45 5.75
C ILE A 159 31.20 6.16 5.50
N TYR A 160 32.22 5.38 5.13
CA TYR A 160 33.55 5.87 4.77
C TYR A 160 33.82 5.65 3.28
N ASN A 161 34.56 6.56 2.67
CA ASN A 161 35.11 6.35 1.33
C ASN A 161 36.36 5.42 1.39
N PRO A 162 36.89 4.95 0.26
CA PRO A 162 38.09 4.10 0.23
C PRO A 162 39.34 4.72 0.88
N ALA A 163 39.39 6.05 1.00
CA ALA A 163 40.48 6.77 1.69
C ALA A 163 40.27 6.95 3.19
N GLY A 164 39.26 6.28 3.77
CA GLY A 164 38.92 6.35 5.20
C GLY A 164 38.24 7.65 5.67
N LYS A 165 37.88 8.55 4.76
CA LYS A 165 37.14 9.78 5.09
C LYS A 165 35.64 9.50 5.15
N GLN A 166 34.99 9.98 6.22
CA GLN A 166 33.54 9.90 6.38
C GLN A 166 32.81 10.60 5.23
N ILE A 167 31.82 9.94 4.66
CA ILE A 167 30.91 10.51 3.65
C ILE A 167 29.75 11.16 4.40
N LYS A 168 29.62 12.48 4.31
CA LYS A 168 28.53 13.27 4.88
C LYS A 168 27.66 13.85 3.77
N ASN A 169 26.66 13.09 3.34
CA ASN A 169 25.68 13.51 2.34
C ASN A 169 24.28 13.37 2.91
N ALA A 170 23.40 14.30 2.59
CA ALA A 170 21.98 14.19 2.88
C ALA A 170 21.11 14.68 1.71
N ASN A 171 19.95 14.08 1.56
CA ASN A 171 18.87 14.53 0.69
C ASN A 171 17.66 14.82 1.57
N ASN A 172 17.09 16.03 1.47
CA ASN A 172 15.89 16.43 2.20
C ASN A 172 14.79 16.86 1.22
N PRO A 173 14.10 15.91 0.58
CA PRO A 173 12.89 16.24 -0.15
C PRO A 173 11.74 16.57 0.82
N LYS A 174 10.91 17.53 0.41
CA LYS A 174 9.67 17.90 1.07
C LYS A 174 8.55 17.87 0.04
N ARG A 175 7.37 17.38 0.46
CA ARG A 175 6.18 17.27 -0.38
C ARG A 175 5.00 17.88 0.33
N ASN A 176 4.28 18.76 -0.38
CA ASN A 176 3.01 19.35 0.05
C ASN A 176 1.92 18.87 -0.89
N THR A 177 0.85 18.32 -0.35
CA THR A 177 -0.26 17.78 -1.14
C THR A 177 -1.57 18.32 -0.60
N ASP A 178 -2.35 18.98 -1.47
CA ASP A 178 -3.73 19.38 -1.23
C ASP A 178 -4.66 18.48 -2.04
N THR A 179 -5.75 18.01 -1.43
CA THR A 179 -6.74 17.13 -2.08
C THR A 179 -8.15 17.61 -1.80
N GLY A 180 -9.01 17.50 -2.80
CA GLY A 180 -10.44 17.80 -2.67
C GLY A 180 -11.27 16.71 -3.34
N ARG A 181 -12.45 16.42 -2.79
CA ARG A 181 -13.45 15.53 -3.39
C ARG A 181 -14.84 16.03 -3.10
N LEU A 182 -15.66 16.09 -4.14
CA LEU A 182 -17.11 16.21 -4.05
C LEU A 182 -17.72 14.95 -4.64
N LYS A 183 -18.60 14.28 -3.88
CA LYS A 183 -19.29 13.06 -4.32
C LYS A 183 -20.77 13.17 -4.01
N ALA A 184 -21.61 12.84 -4.97
CA ALA A 184 -23.04 12.68 -4.85
C ALA A 184 -23.44 11.23 -5.12
N THR A 185 -24.34 10.69 -4.31
CA THR A 185 -24.91 9.34 -4.45
C THR A 185 -26.41 9.43 -4.63
N PHE A 186 -26.90 8.76 -5.63
CA PHE A 186 -28.31 8.70 -5.99
C PHE A 186 -28.77 7.24 -5.95
N ASP A 187 -29.89 7.00 -5.30
CA ASP A 187 -30.49 5.68 -5.17
C ASP A 187 -31.92 5.68 -5.72
N TRP A 188 -32.14 4.81 -6.68
CA TRP A 188 -33.45 4.43 -7.19
C TRP A 188 -33.65 2.93 -6.95
N ASP A 189 -34.83 2.42 -7.10
CA ASP A 189 -35.19 1.01 -6.80
C ASP A 189 -34.10 -0.01 -7.22
N LYS A 190 -33.67 0.04 -8.48
CA LYS A 190 -32.70 -0.89 -9.07
C LYS A 190 -31.37 -0.26 -9.46
N LEU A 191 -31.21 1.03 -9.29
CA LEU A 191 -30.04 1.77 -9.76
C LEU A 191 -29.45 2.61 -8.62
N ASN A 192 -28.18 2.34 -8.28
CA ASN A 192 -27.34 3.24 -7.49
C ASN A 192 -26.37 3.93 -8.43
N LEU A 193 -26.31 5.26 -8.38
CA LEU A 193 -25.39 6.09 -9.15
C LEU A 193 -24.54 6.94 -8.21
N GLN A 194 -23.24 6.87 -8.36
CA GLN A 194 -22.29 7.75 -7.69
C GLN A 194 -21.57 8.60 -8.75
N THR A 195 -21.48 9.88 -8.51
CA THR A 195 -20.72 10.80 -9.39
C THR A 195 -19.95 11.81 -8.55
N GLY A 196 -18.86 12.35 -9.10
CA GLY A 196 -18.10 13.32 -8.33
C GLY A 196 -16.92 13.92 -9.07
N LEU A 197 -16.28 14.85 -8.37
CA LEU A 197 -15.10 15.59 -8.79
C LEU A 197 -13.97 15.35 -7.81
N ASP A 198 -12.76 15.16 -8.32
CA ASP A 198 -11.52 15.08 -7.56
C ASP A 198 -10.58 16.22 -7.94
N TYR A 199 -9.87 16.72 -6.96
CA TYR A 199 -8.78 17.68 -7.11
C TYR A 199 -7.54 17.20 -6.38
N LEU A 200 -6.36 17.43 -6.96
CA LEU A 200 -5.06 17.22 -6.32
C LEU A 200 -4.10 18.31 -6.79
N ASP A 201 -3.40 18.93 -5.83
CA ASP A 201 -2.23 19.76 -6.04
C ASP A 201 -1.07 19.21 -5.23
N ASP A 202 0.03 18.87 -5.88
CA ASP A 202 1.15 18.15 -5.29
C ASP A 202 2.47 18.82 -5.67
N VAL A 203 3.14 19.41 -4.70
CA VAL A 203 4.36 20.19 -4.89
C VAL A 203 5.54 19.52 -4.21
N HIS A 204 6.59 19.29 -4.97
CA HIS A 204 7.85 18.70 -4.52
C HIS A 204 8.96 19.75 -4.53
N VAL A 205 9.63 19.90 -3.39
CA VAL A 205 10.83 20.70 -3.24
C VAL A 205 11.94 19.87 -2.59
N ALA A 206 13.18 20.27 -2.73
CA ALA A 206 14.28 19.54 -2.10
C ALA A 206 15.45 20.45 -1.77
N ARG A 207 16.24 20.05 -0.77
CA ARG A 207 17.57 20.60 -0.47
C ARG A 207 18.52 19.47 -0.16
N ASN A 208 19.80 19.66 -0.41
CA ASN A 208 20.78 18.59 -0.32
C ASN A 208 22.05 19.06 0.40
N GLU A 209 22.70 18.12 1.08
CA GLU A 209 24.04 18.28 1.66
C GLU A 209 25.05 17.45 0.85
N ARG A 210 26.24 18.00 0.66
CA ARG A 210 27.39 17.33 0.06
C ARG A 210 28.64 17.63 0.87
N GLY A 211 29.30 16.56 1.31
CA GLY A 211 30.58 16.70 2.04
C GLY A 211 30.49 17.36 3.44
N GLY A 212 29.28 17.43 4.02
CA GLY A 212 29.11 18.00 5.37
C GLY A 212 28.83 19.51 5.41
N ASP A 213 28.38 20.10 4.29
CA ASP A 213 28.06 21.54 4.19
C ASP A 213 26.69 21.94 4.80
N GLY A 214 26.00 20.98 5.41
CA GLY A 214 24.75 21.19 6.16
C GLY A 214 23.53 21.51 5.30
N TYR A 215 22.60 20.53 5.15
CA TYR A 215 21.37 20.75 4.37
C TYR A 215 20.39 21.72 5.05
N SER A 216 20.37 21.75 6.40
CA SER A 216 19.36 22.49 7.17
C SER A 216 19.42 24.00 6.99
N HIS A 217 20.60 24.51 6.63
CA HIS A 217 20.85 25.96 6.40
C HIS A 217 20.55 26.39 4.97
N LYS A 218 20.23 25.43 4.06
CA LYS A 218 19.96 25.71 2.65
C LYS A 218 18.47 25.92 2.42
N PRO A 219 18.08 26.81 1.51
CA PRO A 219 16.70 26.94 1.11
C PRO A 219 16.24 25.69 0.36
N TYR A 220 14.93 25.39 0.45
CA TYR A 220 14.31 24.41 -0.43
C TYR A 220 14.24 24.93 -1.86
N MET A 221 14.76 24.15 -2.78
CA MET A 221 14.69 24.46 -4.22
C MET A 221 13.47 23.77 -4.84
N PRO A 222 12.70 24.48 -5.68
CA PRO A 222 11.61 23.89 -6.44
C PRO A 222 12.08 22.71 -7.31
N ASN A 223 11.26 21.67 -7.42
CA ASN A 223 11.59 20.49 -8.20
C ASN A 223 10.49 20.17 -9.23
N GLN A 224 9.36 19.65 -8.80
CA GLN A 224 8.22 19.32 -9.67
C GLN A 224 6.91 19.61 -8.96
N SER A 225 5.89 19.96 -9.75
CA SER A 225 4.51 20.09 -9.29
C SER A 225 3.55 19.33 -10.21
N PHE A 226 2.43 18.88 -9.63
CA PHE A 226 1.36 18.15 -10.31
C PHE A 226 0.02 18.72 -9.90
N LYS A 227 -0.79 19.08 -10.88
CA LYS A 227 -2.21 19.45 -10.64
C LYS A 227 -3.09 18.49 -11.40
N GLN A 228 -4.06 17.90 -10.72
CA GLN A 228 -5.00 16.97 -11.31
C GLN A 228 -6.43 17.36 -10.99
N TRP A 229 -7.28 17.34 -12.01
CA TRP A 229 -8.73 17.37 -11.91
C TRP A 229 -9.29 16.10 -12.50
N GLY A 230 -10.23 15.49 -11.81
CA GLY A 230 -10.90 14.28 -12.28
C GLY A 230 -12.41 14.39 -12.12
N ILE A 231 -13.16 13.92 -13.11
CA ILE A 231 -14.59 13.66 -13.01
C ILE A 231 -14.82 12.16 -13.11
N PHE A 232 -15.70 11.62 -12.28
CA PHE A 232 -16.03 10.19 -12.31
C PHE A 232 -17.51 9.95 -12.12
N THR A 233 -17.97 8.82 -12.65
CA THR A 233 -19.28 8.27 -12.37
C THR A 233 -19.20 6.75 -12.28
N GLU A 234 -19.97 6.17 -11.37
CA GLU A 234 -20.14 4.72 -11.22
C GLU A 234 -21.62 4.41 -11.05
N ALA A 235 -22.11 3.46 -11.81
CA ALA A 235 -23.49 2.99 -11.76
C ALA A 235 -23.52 1.50 -11.39
N SER A 236 -24.35 1.14 -10.43
CA SER A 236 -24.67 -0.25 -10.08
C SER A 236 -26.14 -0.51 -10.35
N TRP A 237 -26.42 -1.38 -11.32
CA TRP A 237 -27.78 -1.71 -11.75
C TRP A 237 -28.13 -3.15 -11.40
N GLN A 238 -29.14 -3.32 -10.52
CA GLN A 238 -29.72 -4.61 -10.15
C GLN A 238 -30.71 -5.02 -11.25
N GLN A 239 -30.24 -5.76 -12.26
CA GLN A 239 -31.06 -6.17 -13.40
C GLN A 239 -32.20 -7.12 -12.97
N THR A 240 -31.86 -8.10 -12.14
CA THR A 240 -32.79 -9.05 -11.50
C THR A 240 -32.34 -9.27 -10.05
N ASP A 241 -33.09 -9.98 -9.23
CA ASP A 241 -32.74 -10.24 -7.83
C ASP A 241 -31.39 -10.90 -7.66
N ASN A 242 -30.91 -11.63 -8.66
CA ASN A 242 -29.66 -12.36 -8.61
C ASN A 242 -28.59 -11.87 -9.61
N GLN A 243 -28.86 -10.85 -10.42
CA GLN A 243 -27.91 -10.32 -11.41
C GLN A 243 -27.72 -8.82 -11.27
N ARG A 244 -26.45 -8.40 -11.27
CA ARG A 244 -26.05 -7.00 -11.15
C ARG A 244 -24.99 -6.65 -12.19
N TRP A 245 -25.11 -5.45 -12.73
CA TRP A 245 -24.09 -4.81 -13.55
C TRP A 245 -23.49 -3.62 -12.78
N VAL A 246 -22.18 -3.47 -12.85
CA VAL A 246 -21.48 -2.31 -12.31
C VAL A 246 -20.62 -1.73 -13.43
N ALA A 247 -20.78 -0.45 -13.71
CA ALA A 247 -20.00 0.25 -14.72
C ALA A 247 -19.47 1.56 -14.15
N GLY A 248 -18.24 1.92 -14.50
CA GLY A 248 -17.64 3.17 -14.08
C GLY A 248 -16.88 3.84 -15.22
N LEU A 249 -16.92 5.16 -15.24
CA LEU A 249 -16.16 6.00 -16.16
C LEU A 249 -15.44 7.10 -15.37
N ARG A 250 -14.25 7.44 -15.80
CA ARG A 250 -13.46 8.50 -15.21
C ARG A 250 -12.60 9.20 -16.26
N HIS A 251 -12.59 10.53 -16.20
CA HIS A 251 -11.69 11.38 -16.97
C HIS A 251 -10.81 12.20 -16.01
N ASP A 252 -9.50 12.17 -16.20
CA ASP A 252 -8.56 13.00 -15.45
C ASP A 252 -7.72 13.87 -16.39
N GLN A 253 -7.53 15.13 -16.00
CA GLN A 253 -6.53 15.99 -16.58
C GLN A 253 -5.41 16.19 -15.57
N VAL A 254 -4.19 15.76 -15.91
CA VAL A 254 -2.98 15.94 -15.09
C VAL A 254 -2.06 16.94 -15.80
N LYS A 255 -1.71 18.02 -15.10
CA LYS A 255 -0.64 18.94 -15.49
C LYS A 255 0.56 18.68 -14.62
N ALA A 256 1.69 18.29 -15.25
CA ALA A 256 2.94 18.03 -14.56
C ALA A 256 3.98 19.05 -15.01
N HIS A 257 4.59 19.74 -14.05
CA HIS A 257 5.54 20.80 -14.31
C HIS A 257 6.89 20.51 -13.64
N TYR A 258 8.00 20.79 -14.36
CA TYR A 258 9.30 20.89 -13.76
C TYR A 258 9.54 22.33 -13.31
N ASP A 259 9.60 22.53 -12.01
CA ASP A 259 9.84 23.85 -11.40
C ASP A 259 11.35 24.16 -11.29
N THR A 260 12.21 23.20 -11.65
CA THR A 260 13.67 23.35 -11.65
C THR A 260 14.17 24.01 -12.94
N ALA A 261 15.17 24.90 -12.81
CA ALA A 261 15.85 25.51 -13.96
C ALA A 261 16.68 24.53 -14.80
N ARG A 262 16.92 23.30 -14.30
CA ARG A 262 17.70 22.28 -15.01
C ARG A 262 17.01 21.72 -16.27
N VAL A 263 15.69 21.80 -16.34
CA VAL A 263 14.89 21.40 -17.50
C VAL A 263 14.50 22.64 -18.26
N THR A 264 15.13 22.85 -19.41
CA THR A 264 14.93 24.04 -20.26
C THR A 264 14.00 23.81 -21.44
N ASP A 265 13.83 22.55 -21.88
CA ASP A 265 12.90 22.19 -22.96
C ASP A 265 11.44 22.48 -22.52
N PRO A 266 10.73 23.37 -23.20
CA PRO A 266 9.35 23.74 -22.83
C PRO A 266 8.38 22.58 -22.85
N VAL A 267 8.56 21.61 -23.78
CA VAL A 267 7.66 20.45 -23.92
C VAL A 267 7.83 19.50 -22.73
N LEU A 268 9.06 19.30 -22.27
CA LEU A 268 9.32 18.50 -21.09
C LEU A 268 8.92 19.22 -19.81
N LYS A 269 9.13 20.54 -19.78
CA LYS A 269 8.84 21.38 -18.60
C LYS A 269 7.35 21.40 -18.27
N HIS A 270 6.49 21.42 -19.29
CA HIS A 270 5.04 21.51 -19.15
C HIS A 270 4.35 20.35 -19.86
N GLN A 271 4.11 19.27 -19.14
CA GLN A 271 3.40 18.11 -19.70
C GLN A 271 1.94 18.09 -19.24
N LYS A 272 1.04 17.77 -20.16
CA LYS A 272 -0.37 17.58 -19.90
C LYS A 272 -0.78 16.19 -20.33
N PHE A 273 -1.47 15.47 -19.42
CA PHE A 273 -2.03 14.15 -19.69
C PHE A 273 -3.54 14.22 -19.53
N ASN A 274 -4.25 13.74 -20.54
CA ASN A 274 -5.70 13.50 -20.47
C ASN A 274 -5.87 12.00 -20.40
N LEU A 275 -6.41 11.51 -19.27
CA LEU A 275 -6.49 10.10 -18.95
C LEU A 275 -7.95 9.68 -18.92
N ASN A 276 -8.26 8.57 -19.59
CA ASN A 276 -9.59 7.98 -19.62
C ASN A 276 -9.54 6.58 -19.05
N SER A 277 -10.36 6.33 -18.05
CA SER A 277 -10.48 5.03 -17.41
C SER A 277 -11.94 4.63 -17.33
N GLY A 278 -12.20 3.34 -17.37
CA GLY A 278 -13.56 2.84 -17.24
C GLY A 278 -13.57 1.32 -17.09
N PHE A 279 -14.68 0.81 -16.59
CA PHE A 279 -14.88 -0.62 -16.45
C PHE A 279 -16.35 -0.98 -16.59
N LEU A 280 -16.59 -2.26 -16.93
CA LEU A 280 -17.87 -2.91 -16.89
C LEU A 280 -17.70 -4.27 -16.22
N ARG A 281 -18.54 -4.58 -15.24
CA ARG A 281 -18.53 -5.83 -14.49
C ARG A 281 -19.95 -6.39 -14.39
N TRP A 282 -20.10 -7.66 -14.71
CA TRP A 282 -21.30 -8.45 -14.48
C TRP A 282 -21.10 -9.36 -13.27
N GLU A 283 -22.14 -9.50 -12.47
CA GLU A 283 -22.17 -10.38 -11.29
C GLU A 283 -23.49 -11.16 -11.27
N ARG A 284 -23.41 -12.44 -10.91
CA ARG A 284 -24.59 -13.30 -10.73
C ARG A 284 -24.44 -14.15 -9.47
N ASN A 285 -25.43 -14.07 -8.60
CA ASN A 285 -25.58 -14.96 -7.45
C ASN A 285 -26.52 -16.11 -7.82
N THR A 286 -26.35 -17.27 -7.19
CA THR A 286 -27.23 -18.44 -7.33
C THR A 286 -27.73 -18.90 -5.98
N ASP A 287 -28.85 -19.60 -5.94
CA ASP A 287 -29.48 -20.07 -4.69
C ASP A 287 -28.61 -21.07 -3.91
N ASN A 288 -27.67 -21.74 -4.59
CA ASN A 288 -26.74 -22.67 -3.97
C ASN A 288 -25.43 -22.02 -3.44
N GLY A 289 -25.41 -20.67 -3.32
CA GLY A 289 -24.31 -19.90 -2.72
C GLY A 289 -23.12 -19.66 -3.66
N LEU A 290 -23.26 -19.91 -4.97
CA LEU A 290 -22.26 -19.54 -5.96
C LEU A 290 -22.50 -18.10 -6.43
N LYS A 291 -21.41 -17.34 -6.56
CA LYS A 291 -21.35 -16.04 -7.21
C LYS A 291 -20.37 -16.09 -8.37
N TYR A 292 -20.82 -15.78 -9.55
CA TYR A 292 -20.00 -15.61 -10.75
C TYR A 292 -19.79 -14.13 -11.02
N TYR A 293 -18.64 -13.79 -11.55
CA TYR A 293 -18.40 -12.44 -12.08
C TYR A 293 -17.48 -12.49 -13.29
N ALA A 294 -17.66 -11.53 -14.17
CA ALA A 294 -16.73 -11.23 -15.25
C ALA A 294 -16.65 -9.71 -15.45
N GLY A 295 -15.49 -9.21 -15.76
CA GLY A 295 -15.24 -7.79 -15.91
C GLY A 295 -14.25 -7.48 -17.03
N PHE A 296 -14.35 -6.26 -17.55
CA PHE A 296 -13.39 -5.65 -18.45
C PHE A 296 -13.13 -4.23 -17.95
N GLY A 297 -11.86 -3.81 -17.96
CA GLY A 297 -11.48 -2.46 -17.54
C GLY A 297 -10.33 -1.90 -18.35
N ILE A 298 -10.34 -0.58 -18.47
CA ILE A 298 -9.23 0.22 -19.01
C ILE A 298 -8.86 1.23 -17.93
N ALA A 299 -7.58 1.31 -17.57
CA ALA A 299 -7.05 2.27 -16.63
C ALA A 299 -5.80 2.96 -17.21
N GLU A 300 -5.75 4.28 -17.10
CA GLU A 300 -4.63 5.08 -17.53
C GLU A 300 -3.96 5.79 -16.35
N ARG A 301 -2.65 5.97 -16.44
CA ARG A 301 -1.83 6.60 -15.40
C ARG A 301 -0.75 7.50 -16.00
N ALA A 302 -0.66 8.74 -15.53
CA ALA A 302 0.46 9.61 -15.83
C ALA A 302 1.75 9.14 -15.11
N PRO A 303 2.94 9.45 -15.65
CA PRO A 303 4.20 9.25 -14.95
C PRO A 303 4.23 10.00 -13.62
N ASN A 304 4.72 9.35 -12.58
CA ASN A 304 4.88 9.96 -11.26
C ASN A 304 6.16 10.80 -11.13
N TYR A 305 6.34 11.44 -9.97
CA TYR A 305 7.52 12.26 -9.66
C TYR A 305 8.85 11.55 -9.95
N TRP A 306 9.02 10.32 -9.45
CA TRP A 306 10.28 9.59 -9.58
C TRP A 306 10.56 9.11 -11.00
N GLU A 307 9.53 8.69 -11.73
CA GLU A 307 9.63 8.27 -13.12
C GLU A 307 10.03 9.44 -14.01
N ARG A 308 9.43 10.62 -13.79
CA ARG A 308 9.82 11.84 -14.49
C ARG A 308 11.23 12.29 -14.11
N LEU A 309 11.58 12.27 -12.82
CA LEU A 309 12.91 12.67 -12.34
C LEU A 309 14.03 11.81 -12.95
N ARG A 310 13.73 10.56 -13.29
CA ARG A 310 14.71 9.60 -13.85
C ARG A 310 14.57 9.37 -15.36
N SER A 311 13.77 10.16 -16.03
CA SER A 311 13.57 10.03 -17.47
C SER A 311 14.69 10.64 -18.34
N GLU A 312 15.78 11.14 -17.74
CA GLU A 312 16.92 11.76 -18.45
C GLU A 312 16.48 12.87 -19.42
N ASN A 313 15.52 13.68 -19.00
CA ASN A 313 14.93 14.73 -19.84
C ASN A 313 14.24 14.22 -21.11
N LYS A 314 13.74 12.96 -21.10
CA LYS A 314 12.89 12.42 -22.18
C LYS A 314 11.42 12.48 -21.79
N ALA A 315 10.56 12.70 -22.76
CA ALA A 315 9.11 12.63 -22.56
C ALA A 315 8.69 11.17 -22.32
N ILE A 316 8.03 10.93 -21.17
CA ILE A 316 7.45 9.63 -20.84
C ILE A 316 5.93 9.73 -21.04
N ARG A 317 5.37 8.77 -21.79
CA ARG A 317 3.94 8.68 -22.05
C ARG A 317 3.18 8.10 -20.87
N ALA A 318 1.89 8.40 -20.80
CA ALA A 318 0.97 7.76 -19.87
C ALA A 318 0.87 6.26 -20.17
N GLU A 319 0.83 5.46 -19.11
CA GLU A 319 0.63 4.02 -19.15
C GLU A 319 -0.86 3.71 -19.27
N GLN A 320 -1.25 2.76 -20.13
CA GLN A 320 -2.62 2.27 -20.28
C GLN A 320 -2.66 0.76 -20.07
N ASN A 321 -3.44 0.30 -19.10
CA ASN A 321 -3.76 -1.12 -18.87
C ASN A 321 -5.17 -1.44 -19.38
N ARG A 322 -5.30 -2.50 -20.16
CA ARG A 322 -6.57 -3.13 -20.57
C ARG A 322 -6.62 -4.52 -19.98
N GLN A 323 -7.61 -4.79 -19.13
CA GLN A 323 -7.70 -6.03 -18.37
C GLN A 323 -9.07 -6.67 -18.50
N ILE A 324 -9.08 -7.99 -18.59
CA ILE A 324 -10.26 -8.84 -18.41
C ILE A 324 -10.03 -9.64 -17.12
N ASP A 325 -11.06 -9.79 -16.32
CA ASP A 325 -11.07 -10.65 -15.13
C ASP A 325 -12.36 -11.44 -15.05
N ALA A 326 -12.27 -12.63 -14.50
CA ALA A 326 -13.43 -13.49 -14.23
C ALA A 326 -13.16 -14.31 -12.97
N GLY A 327 -14.23 -14.70 -12.28
CA GLY A 327 -14.09 -15.57 -11.12
C GLY A 327 -15.39 -16.15 -10.63
N VAL A 328 -15.22 -17.10 -9.72
CA VAL A 328 -16.30 -17.80 -9.03
C VAL A 328 -16.01 -17.74 -7.54
N ILE A 329 -17.00 -17.41 -6.75
CA ILE A 329 -16.97 -17.44 -5.29
C ILE A 329 -18.07 -18.39 -4.82
N TRP A 330 -17.73 -19.35 -4.00
CA TRP A 330 -18.68 -20.27 -3.39
C TRP A 330 -18.70 -20.09 -1.87
N LYS A 331 -19.87 -19.74 -1.35
CA LYS A 331 -20.11 -19.53 0.07
C LYS A 331 -21.13 -20.52 0.62
N ARG A 332 -20.72 -21.24 1.64
CA ARG A 332 -21.56 -22.14 2.45
C ARG A 332 -21.29 -21.81 3.94
N PRO A 333 -22.12 -22.24 4.89
CA PRO A 333 -21.92 -21.96 6.31
C PRO A 333 -20.53 -22.35 6.84
N ASN A 334 -19.96 -23.44 6.32
CA ASN A 334 -18.66 -23.99 6.74
C ASN A 334 -17.59 -23.97 5.63
N LEU A 335 -17.90 -23.37 4.45
CA LEU A 335 -16.97 -23.36 3.31
C LEU A 335 -17.01 -22.00 2.62
N HIS A 336 -15.83 -21.42 2.43
CA HIS A 336 -15.60 -20.34 1.49
C HIS A 336 -14.55 -20.78 0.48
N ALA A 337 -14.90 -20.78 -0.81
CA ALA A 337 -13.96 -21.06 -1.88
C ALA A 337 -14.06 -19.98 -2.96
N SER A 338 -12.93 -19.60 -3.54
CA SER A 338 -12.89 -18.67 -4.66
C SER A 338 -11.81 -19.01 -5.65
N VAL A 339 -12.07 -18.75 -6.91
CA VAL A 339 -11.09 -18.79 -8.00
C VAL A 339 -11.29 -17.55 -8.85
N SER A 340 -10.21 -16.86 -9.13
CA SER A 340 -10.17 -15.72 -10.03
C SER A 340 -9.05 -15.86 -11.05
N VAL A 341 -9.28 -15.36 -12.27
CA VAL A 341 -8.29 -15.32 -13.34
C VAL A 341 -8.32 -13.94 -13.98
N PHE A 342 -7.17 -13.47 -14.43
CA PHE A 342 -7.07 -12.21 -15.15
C PHE A 342 -6.10 -12.30 -16.34
N GLY A 343 -6.34 -11.45 -17.32
CA GLY A 343 -5.42 -11.21 -18.43
C GLY A 343 -5.35 -9.71 -18.72
N SER A 344 -4.14 -9.16 -18.87
CA SER A 344 -3.96 -7.74 -19.14
C SER A 344 -2.94 -7.47 -20.24
N ASN A 345 -3.20 -6.42 -21.02
CA ASN A 345 -2.31 -5.86 -22.01
C ASN A 345 -2.01 -4.41 -21.62
N ILE A 346 -0.73 -4.10 -21.43
CA ILE A 346 -0.29 -2.81 -20.95
C ILE A 346 0.50 -2.11 -22.06
N LYS A 347 -0.08 -1.06 -22.59
CA LYS A 347 0.57 -0.16 -23.53
C LYS A 347 1.34 0.90 -22.76
N ASP A 348 2.53 1.22 -23.24
CA ASP A 348 3.39 2.25 -22.66
C ASP A 348 3.70 2.05 -21.16
N PHE A 349 3.82 0.79 -20.71
CA PHE A 349 4.26 0.47 -19.34
C PHE A 349 5.54 1.23 -19.00
N ILE A 350 5.54 1.92 -17.86
CA ILE A 350 6.69 2.75 -17.46
C ILE A 350 7.68 1.86 -16.70
N MET A 351 8.75 1.52 -17.39
CA MET A 351 9.80 0.64 -16.88
C MET A 351 11.05 1.43 -16.50
N MET A 352 11.61 1.13 -15.33
CA MET A 352 12.94 1.57 -14.94
C MET A 352 13.98 0.54 -15.34
N GLU A 353 15.08 1.01 -15.90
CA GLU A 353 16.21 0.16 -16.34
C GLU A 353 17.52 0.74 -15.83
N ARG A 354 18.36 -0.12 -15.27
CA ARG A 354 19.69 0.27 -14.83
C ARG A 354 20.62 0.36 -16.03
N GLN A 355 21.26 1.50 -16.21
CA GLN A 355 22.24 1.78 -17.27
C GLN A 355 23.57 2.13 -16.61
N GLY A 356 24.43 1.11 -16.40
CA GLY A 356 25.65 1.28 -15.62
C GLY A 356 25.34 1.63 -14.15
N MET A 357 25.79 2.81 -13.70
CA MET A 357 25.49 3.36 -12.35
C MET A 357 24.21 4.20 -12.34
N ASN A 358 23.65 4.56 -13.47
CA ASN A 358 22.44 5.37 -13.58
C ASN A 358 21.18 4.51 -13.78
N PHE A 359 20.03 5.11 -13.54
CA PHE A 359 18.72 4.55 -13.86
C PHE A 359 18.05 5.41 -14.92
N GLY A 360 17.67 4.79 -16.02
CA GLY A 360 16.81 5.39 -17.04
C GLY A 360 15.36 4.92 -16.90
N VAL A 361 14.44 5.65 -17.50
CA VAL A 361 13.02 5.29 -17.58
C VAL A 361 12.59 5.32 -19.04
N ARG A 362 11.82 4.33 -19.45
CA ARG A 362 11.24 4.27 -20.80
C ARG A 362 9.89 3.58 -20.80
N ASN A 363 9.10 3.84 -21.83
CA ASN A 363 7.86 3.12 -22.07
C ASN A 363 8.14 1.82 -22.86
N ILE A 364 7.47 0.75 -22.46
CA ILE A 364 7.45 -0.55 -23.16
C ILE A 364 6.02 -1.05 -23.28
N ASN A 365 5.78 -2.02 -24.14
CA ASN A 365 4.54 -2.78 -24.13
C ASN A 365 4.72 -4.06 -23.32
N ALA A 366 3.79 -4.36 -22.45
CA ALA A 366 3.82 -5.52 -21.59
C ALA A 366 2.49 -6.29 -21.63
N SER A 367 2.53 -7.54 -21.21
CA SER A 367 1.31 -8.34 -20.95
C SER A 367 1.47 -9.13 -19.66
N ARG A 368 0.37 -9.33 -18.95
CA ARG A 368 0.29 -10.18 -17.76
C ARG A 368 -0.94 -11.05 -17.82
N PHE A 369 -0.84 -12.25 -17.27
CA PHE A 369 -1.98 -13.09 -16.94
C PHE A 369 -1.68 -13.83 -15.64
N GLY A 370 -2.72 -14.24 -14.96
CA GLY A 370 -2.58 -14.95 -13.70
C GLY A 370 -3.91 -15.36 -13.12
N GLY A 371 -3.84 -15.90 -11.92
CA GLY A 371 -5.01 -16.29 -11.16
C GLY A 371 -4.68 -16.54 -9.71
N GLU A 372 -5.73 -16.55 -8.93
CA GLU A 372 -5.73 -16.83 -7.50
C GLU A 372 -6.82 -17.83 -7.18
N ALA A 373 -6.54 -18.73 -6.26
CA ALA A 373 -7.51 -19.66 -5.71
C ALA A 373 -7.40 -19.65 -4.19
N GLU A 374 -8.53 -19.65 -3.50
CA GLU A 374 -8.61 -19.70 -2.04
C GLU A 374 -9.70 -20.67 -1.61
N VAL A 375 -9.42 -21.45 -0.57
CA VAL A 375 -10.41 -22.27 0.13
C VAL A 375 -10.22 -22.09 1.63
N LYS A 376 -11.31 -21.83 2.34
CA LYS A 376 -11.41 -21.87 3.80
C LYS A 376 -12.53 -22.84 4.17
N TRP A 377 -12.23 -23.83 4.98
CA TRP A 377 -13.16 -24.86 5.36
C TRP A 377 -13.12 -25.12 6.88
N THR A 378 -14.26 -24.87 7.52
CA THR A 378 -14.49 -25.27 8.91
C THR A 378 -14.91 -26.73 8.90
N PHE A 379 -13.92 -27.62 9.03
CA PHE A 379 -14.10 -29.06 8.90
C PHE A 379 -14.58 -29.74 10.19
N ALA A 380 -14.42 -29.07 11.32
CA ALA A 380 -14.90 -29.51 12.63
C ALA A 380 -15.25 -28.29 13.49
N PRO A 381 -16.06 -28.40 14.55
CA PRO A 381 -16.28 -27.32 15.50
C PRO A 381 -14.97 -26.69 15.95
N ASN A 382 -14.84 -25.36 15.83
CA ASN A 382 -13.67 -24.57 16.21
C ASN A 382 -12.40 -24.79 15.36
N TRP A 383 -12.43 -25.62 14.31
CA TRP A 383 -11.28 -25.88 13.45
C TRP A 383 -11.52 -25.42 12.02
N GLU A 384 -10.60 -24.63 11.50
CA GLU A 384 -10.59 -24.17 10.12
C GLU A 384 -9.25 -24.51 9.45
N VAL A 385 -9.32 -25.01 8.24
CA VAL A 385 -8.19 -25.11 7.32
C VAL A 385 -8.37 -24.12 6.19
N GLY A 386 -7.31 -23.38 5.87
CA GLY A 386 -7.27 -22.47 4.74
C GLY A 386 -6.14 -22.80 3.79
N THR A 387 -6.35 -22.62 2.49
CA THR A 387 -5.29 -22.69 1.50
C THR A 387 -5.51 -21.62 0.44
N SER A 388 -4.45 -20.96 0.00
CA SER A 388 -4.49 -20.01 -1.11
C SER A 388 -3.30 -20.18 -2.03
N LEU A 389 -3.53 -20.06 -3.33
CA LEU A 389 -2.53 -20.16 -4.38
C LEU A 389 -2.61 -18.92 -5.26
N ALA A 390 -1.47 -18.26 -5.52
CA ALA A 390 -1.39 -17.10 -6.39
C ALA A 390 -0.30 -17.28 -7.44
N TYR A 391 -0.63 -17.01 -8.70
CA TYR A 391 0.30 -17.08 -9.82
C TYR A 391 0.16 -15.92 -10.77
N THR A 392 1.28 -15.35 -11.19
CA THR A 392 1.33 -14.29 -12.21
C THR A 392 2.44 -14.57 -13.22
N HIS A 393 2.11 -14.40 -14.49
CA HIS A 393 3.06 -14.47 -15.59
C HIS A 393 3.10 -13.12 -16.30
N GLY A 394 4.30 -12.49 -16.35
CA GLY A 394 4.53 -11.22 -17.03
C GLY A 394 5.50 -11.36 -18.20
N LYS A 395 5.24 -10.62 -19.28
CA LYS A 395 6.12 -10.52 -20.46
C LYS A 395 6.30 -9.07 -20.88
N ASN A 396 7.53 -8.62 -20.98
CA ASN A 396 7.92 -7.41 -21.70
C ASN A 396 7.89 -7.74 -23.20
N ARG A 397 6.86 -7.25 -23.87
CA ARG A 397 6.63 -7.56 -25.30
C ARG A 397 7.54 -6.78 -26.23
N THR A 398 8.00 -5.60 -25.80
CA THR A 398 8.93 -4.76 -26.56
C THR A 398 10.29 -5.43 -26.71
N ASP A 399 10.82 -6.02 -25.63
CA ASP A 399 12.15 -6.63 -25.61
C ASP A 399 12.12 -8.15 -25.79
N GLY A 400 10.92 -8.78 -25.78
CA GLY A 400 10.79 -10.24 -25.84
C GLY A 400 11.20 -10.97 -24.55
N LYS A 401 11.38 -10.26 -23.43
CA LYS A 401 11.90 -10.76 -22.16
C LYS A 401 10.79 -11.00 -21.12
N PRO A 402 11.07 -11.70 -20.00
CA PRO A 402 10.18 -11.67 -18.84
C PRO A 402 9.93 -10.23 -18.37
N LEU A 403 8.72 -9.93 -17.92
CA LEU A 403 8.44 -8.66 -17.24
C LEU A 403 9.07 -8.71 -15.85
N ALA A 404 9.95 -7.74 -15.59
CA ALA A 404 10.65 -7.66 -14.31
C ALA A 404 9.68 -7.46 -13.14
N GLN A 405 10.12 -7.83 -11.93
CA GLN A 405 9.35 -7.74 -10.68
C GLN A 405 8.03 -8.54 -10.73
N THR A 406 7.99 -9.61 -11.53
CA THR A 406 6.88 -10.57 -11.54
C THR A 406 7.12 -11.62 -10.45
N PRO A 407 6.27 -11.68 -9.41
CA PRO A 407 6.48 -12.60 -8.28
C PRO A 407 6.37 -14.06 -8.71
N PRO A 408 7.05 -14.99 -8.00
CA PRO A 408 6.90 -16.43 -8.20
C PRO A 408 5.51 -16.92 -7.78
N LEU A 409 5.20 -18.19 -8.08
CA LEU A 409 4.05 -18.90 -7.53
C LEU A 409 4.18 -18.94 -6.00
N GLU A 410 3.11 -18.57 -5.32
CA GLU A 410 3.01 -18.59 -3.86
C GLU A 410 1.82 -19.45 -3.42
N TRP A 411 2.04 -20.28 -2.41
CA TRP A 411 1.05 -21.15 -1.80
C TRP A 411 1.08 -20.98 -0.28
N ASN A 412 -0.04 -20.52 0.29
CA ASN A 412 -0.22 -20.34 1.72
C ASN A 412 -1.20 -21.37 2.27
N ASN A 413 -0.87 -21.99 3.40
CA ASN A 413 -1.72 -22.95 4.08
C ASN A 413 -1.87 -22.53 5.54
N THR A 414 -3.09 -22.54 6.04
CA THR A 414 -3.40 -22.20 7.43
C THR A 414 -4.16 -23.33 8.10
N LEU A 415 -3.87 -23.56 9.37
CA LEU A 415 -4.70 -24.35 10.26
C LEU A 415 -4.98 -23.48 11.47
N ALA A 416 -6.25 -23.30 11.81
CA ALA A 416 -6.68 -22.46 12.92
C ALA A 416 -7.63 -23.23 13.84
N PHE A 417 -7.47 -23.01 15.12
CA PHE A 417 -8.37 -23.43 16.18
C PHE A 417 -8.83 -22.22 16.98
N ASP A 418 -10.12 -22.10 17.25
CA ASP A 418 -10.68 -21.06 18.12
C ASP A 418 -11.96 -21.54 18.78
N ASN A 419 -11.94 -21.69 20.12
CA ASN A 419 -13.12 -22.03 20.91
C ASN A 419 -13.68 -20.85 21.72
N GLY A 420 -13.28 -19.62 21.37
CA GLY A 420 -13.69 -18.40 22.05
C GLY A 420 -12.88 -18.06 23.31
N LYS A 421 -12.19 -19.02 23.92
CA LYS A 421 -11.30 -18.82 25.07
C LYS A 421 -9.82 -19.05 24.71
N PHE A 422 -9.54 -20.07 23.95
CA PHE A 422 -8.20 -20.40 23.45
C PHE A 422 -8.21 -20.41 21.94
N SER A 423 -7.17 -19.87 21.33
CA SER A 423 -6.91 -19.94 19.91
C SER A 423 -5.51 -20.46 19.63
N ALA A 424 -5.34 -21.15 18.50
CA ALA A 424 -4.03 -21.56 17.99
C ALA A 424 -4.03 -21.47 16.47
N GLY A 425 -2.90 -21.15 15.88
CA GLY A 425 -2.78 -21.02 14.44
C GLY A 425 -1.42 -21.48 13.93
N ALA A 426 -1.43 -22.06 12.74
CA ALA A 426 -0.24 -22.36 11.96
C ALA A 426 -0.40 -21.74 10.57
N LEU A 427 0.64 -21.09 10.06
CA LEU A 427 0.76 -20.63 8.68
C LEU A 427 2.00 -21.25 8.05
N TRP A 428 1.80 -22.03 7.00
CA TRP A 428 2.88 -22.55 6.18
C TRP A 428 2.86 -21.90 4.81
N ARG A 429 3.80 -20.99 4.58
CA ARG A 429 4.00 -20.27 3.33
C ARG A 429 5.07 -20.95 2.49
N VAL A 430 4.74 -21.29 1.24
CA VAL A 430 5.64 -21.92 0.27
C VAL A 430 5.72 -21.04 -0.97
N VAL A 431 6.93 -20.67 -1.34
CA VAL A 431 7.20 -19.85 -2.52
C VAL A 431 8.10 -20.62 -3.47
N ALA A 432 7.69 -20.70 -4.74
CA ALA A 432 8.45 -21.39 -5.76
C ALA A 432 9.72 -20.62 -6.15
N LYS A 433 10.71 -21.32 -6.73
CA LYS A 433 11.85 -20.65 -7.38
C LYS A 433 11.37 -19.74 -8.51
N GLN A 434 12.05 -18.60 -8.71
CA GLN A 434 11.79 -17.74 -9.85
C GLN A 434 13.00 -17.65 -10.76
N ASN A 435 12.88 -18.22 -11.96
CA ASN A 435 13.92 -18.19 -13.00
C ASN A 435 13.59 -17.21 -14.13
N ARG A 436 12.42 -16.57 -14.07
CA ARG A 436 11.97 -15.61 -15.07
C ARG A 436 12.25 -14.20 -14.55
N TYR A 437 13.33 -13.61 -14.98
CA TYR A 437 13.77 -12.29 -14.57
C TYR A 437 14.37 -11.51 -15.75
N SER A 438 14.43 -10.19 -15.60
CA SER A 438 15.11 -9.28 -16.53
C SER A 438 16.05 -8.40 -15.71
N LYS A 439 17.33 -8.85 -15.59
CA LYS A 439 18.34 -8.21 -14.75
C LYS A 439 18.47 -6.72 -15.04
N GLY A 440 18.38 -5.90 -13.98
CA GLY A 440 18.46 -4.45 -14.05
C GLY A 440 17.17 -3.75 -14.47
N GLN A 441 16.14 -4.47 -14.93
CA GLN A 441 14.82 -3.92 -15.23
C GLN A 441 13.88 -4.02 -14.03
N GLY A 442 12.92 -3.10 -13.91
CA GLY A 442 11.95 -3.09 -12.83
C GLY A 442 11.11 -1.83 -12.77
N ASN A 443 10.86 -1.38 -11.57
CA ASN A 443 10.10 -0.17 -11.27
C ASN A 443 10.85 0.71 -10.24
N ILE A 444 10.21 1.76 -9.77
CA ILE A 444 10.82 2.68 -8.79
C ILE A 444 11.16 1.99 -7.45
N VAL A 445 10.46 0.90 -7.12
CA VAL A 445 10.67 0.17 -5.86
C VAL A 445 11.86 -0.76 -5.94
N GLY A 446 12.07 -1.46 -7.06
CA GLY A 446 13.17 -2.40 -7.22
C GLY A 446 13.38 -2.88 -8.65
N GLN A 447 14.51 -3.49 -8.89
CA GLN A 447 14.90 -4.11 -10.16
C GLN A 447 15.30 -5.57 -9.93
N ASP A 448 15.09 -6.40 -10.94
CA ASP A 448 15.53 -7.79 -10.90
C ASP A 448 17.07 -7.86 -10.84
N ILE A 449 17.59 -8.64 -9.90
CA ILE A 449 19.03 -8.88 -9.76
C ILE A 449 19.46 -10.29 -10.21
N GLY A 450 18.51 -11.18 -10.47
CA GLY A 450 18.74 -12.55 -10.92
C GLY A 450 17.62 -13.50 -10.52
N ALA A 451 17.83 -14.80 -10.69
CA ALA A 451 16.93 -15.84 -10.21
C ALA A 451 16.84 -15.84 -8.68
N SER A 452 15.78 -16.40 -8.11
CA SER A 452 15.65 -16.67 -6.68
C SER A 452 15.34 -18.15 -6.42
N SER A 453 15.86 -18.67 -5.33
CA SER A 453 15.48 -19.99 -4.81
C SER A 453 14.05 -19.95 -4.28
N GLY A 454 13.36 -21.10 -4.31
CA GLY A 454 12.13 -21.30 -3.57
C GLY A 454 12.41 -21.50 -2.08
N PHE A 455 11.39 -21.28 -1.26
CA PHE A 455 11.48 -21.48 0.18
C PHE A 455 10.13 -21.88 0.78
N GLY A 456 10.18 -22.46 1.98
CA GLY A 456 9.03 -22.72 2.83
C GLY A 456 9.29 -22.19 4.23
N VAL A 457 8.32 -21.46 4.80
CA VAL A 457 8.40 -20.84 6.12
C VAL A 457 7.15 -21.18 6.91
N LEU A 458 7.33 -21.68 8.14
CA LEU A 458 6.27 -22.00 9.08
C LEU A 458 6.24 -20.96 10.20
N SER A 459 5.05 -20.42 10.49
CA SER A 459 4.77 -19.57 11.64
C SER A 459 3.69 -20.22 12.51
N LEU A 460 3.84 -20.15 13.83
CA LEU A 460 2.90 -20.67 14.82
C LEU A 460 2.49 -19.58 15.79
N ASN A 461 1.25 -19.59 16.21
CA ASN A 461 0.75 -18.68 17.24
C ASN A 461 -0.29 -19.35 18.13
N ALA A 462 -0.47 -18.80 19.33
CA ALA A 462 -1.52 -19.18 20.25
C ALA A 462 -2.07 -17.95 20.99
N GLY A 463 -3.32 -18.03 21.44
CA GLY A 463 -3.98 -16.96 22.16
C GLY A 463 -4.81 -17.49 23.32
N TRP A 464 -4.92 -16.66 24.36
CA TRP A 464 -5.73 -16.92 25.55
C TRP A 464 -6.54 -15.69 25.91
N LYS A 465 -7.85 -15.77 25.75
CA LYS A 465 -8.81 -14.77 26.23
C LYS A 465 -9.08 -15.03 27.71
N PHE A 466 -8.28 -14.44 28.58
CA PHE A 466 -8.35 -14.69 30.04
C PHE A 466 -9.43 -13.85 30.73
N SER A 467 -9.96 -12.83 30.05
CA SER A 467 -11.16 -12.10 30.50
C SER A 467 -11.99 -11.65 29.28
N LYS A 468 -13.21 -11.14 29.55
CA LYS A 468 -14.03 -10.56 28.48
C LYS A 468 -13.41 -9.32 27.84
N TYR A 469 -12.43 -8.72 28.50
CA TYR A 469 -11.77 -7.49 28.07
C TYR A 469 -10.34 -7.71 27.56
N ALA A 470 -9.70 -8.84 27.87
CA ALA A 470 -8.28 -8.98 27.62
C ALA A 470 -7.90 -10.34 27.01
N THR A 471 -7.00 -10.29 26.03
CA THR A 471 -6.45 -11.44 25.33
C THR A 471 -4.92 -11.36 25.31
N LEU A 472 -4.26 -12.44 25.71
CA LEU A 472 -2.82 -12.62 25.54
C LEU A 472 -2.59 -13.51 24.31
N GLN A 473 -1.70 -13.10 23.43
CA GLN A 473 -1.30 -13.85 22.24
C GLN A 473 0.21 -13.94 22.17
N GLY A 474 0.72 -15.06 21.70
CA GLY A 474 2.15 -15.23 21.44
C GLY A 474 2.38 -16.04 20.16
N GLY A 475 3.53 -15.83 19.55
CA GLY A 475 3.84 -16.53 18.31
C GLY A 475 5.34 -16.61 18.03
N VAL A 476 5.67 -17.50 17.11
CA VAL A 476 7.00 -17.67 16.55
C VAL A 476 6.88 -17.70 15.03
N ASP A 477 7.51 -16.72 14.38
CA ASP A 477 7.61 -16.67 12.94
C ASP A 477 8.91 -17.34 12.47
N ASN A 478 8.89 -17.94 11.28
CA ASN A 478 10.02 -18.67 10.73
C ASN A 478 10.59 -19.69 11.73
N VAL A 479 9.73 -20.60 12.21
CA VAL A 479 10.04 -21.60 13.29
C VAL A 479 11.34 -22.35 13.05
N PHE A 480 11.63 -22.70 11.79
CA PHE A 480 12.81 -23.47 11.40
C PHE A 480 14.06 -22.62 11.14
N ASN A 481 13.99 -21.30 11.41
CA ASN A 481 15.09 -20.36 11.18
C ASN A 481 15.65 -20.42 9.75
N LYS A 482 14.75 -20.54 8.75
CA LYS A 482 15.13 -20.61 7.33
C LYS A 482 15.73 -19.28 6.87
N THR A 483 16.89 -19.33 6.22
CA THR A 483 17.44 -18.19 5.49
C THR A 483 16.78 -18.12 4.12
N TYR A 484 16.14 -16.99 3.82
CA TYR A 484 15.47 -16.77 2.55
C TYR A 484 15.38 -15.28 2.21
N ALA A 485 15.15 -14.98 0.94
CA ALA A 485 14.87 -13.64 0.46
C ALA A 485 13.72 -13.69 -0.56
N GLU A 486 12.88 -12.67 -0.56
CA GLU A 486 11.82 -12.52 -1.56
C GLU A 486 12.42 -12.24 -2.95
N PHE A 487 11.77 -12.75 -4.00
CA PHE A 487 12.22 -12.47 -5.37
C PHE A 487 12.28 -10.96 -5.65
N VAL A 488 11.30 -10.20 -5.16
CA VAL A 488 11.19 -8.74 -5.35
C VAL A 488 12.05 -7.92 -4.39
N SER A 489 12.75 -8.56 -3.43
CA SER A 489 13.67 -7.87 -2.54
C SER A 489 14.80 -7.20 -3.33
N ARG A 490 15.17 -6.01 -2.86
CA ARG A 490 16.28 -5.25 -3.45
C ARG A 490 17.63 -5.92 -3.18
N GLY A 491 18.61 -5.57 -3.99
CA GLY A 491 20.01 -5.84 -3.67
C GLY A 491 20.46 -5.06 -2.46
N GLY A 492 21.44 -5.59 -1.74
CA GLY A 492 22.01 -4.96 -0.55
C GLY A 492 22.71 -3.63 -0.84
N ASP A 493 23.40 -3.13 0.17
CA ASP A 493 24.05 -1.82 0.14
C ASP A 493 25.20 -1.76 -0.88
N PRO A 494 25.15 -0.81 -1.84
CA PRO A 494 26.26 -0.59 -2.78
C PRO A 494 27.57 -0.21 -2.12
N SER A 495 27.55 0.48 -0.96
CA SER A 495 28.78 0.85 -0.24
C SER A 495 29.49 -0.36 0.38
N ALA A 496 28.74 -1.41 0.69
CA ALA A 496 29.24 -2.69 1.18
C ALA A 496 29.54 -3.69 0.06
N GLY A 497 29.33 -3.33 -1.21
CA GLY A 497 29.52 -4.24 -2.35
C GLY A 497 28.48 -5.34 -2.49
N THR A 498 27.36 -5.27 -1.76
CA THR A 498 26.33 -6.32 -1.69
C THR A 498 25.14 -6.10 -2.63
N GLN A 499 25.18 -5.12 -3.52
CA GLN A 499 24.07 -4.72 -4.41
C GLN A 499 23.57 -5.81 -5.37
N THR A 500 24.35 -6.87 -5.56
CA THR A 500 23.96 -8.04 -6.38
C THR A 500 23.36 -9.19 -5.56
N MET A 501 23.33 -9.07 -4.25
CA MET A 501 22.76 -10.03 -3.31
C MET A 501 21.43 -9.50 -2.77
N ARG A 502 20.39 -10.32 -2.73
CA ARG A 502 19.13 -9.92 -2.10
C ARG A 502 19.30 -9.77 -0.60
N VAL A 503 18.62 -8.79 -0.04
CA VAL A 503 18.49 -8.67 1.42
C VAL A 503 17.64 -9.84 1.90
N ASN A 504 18.15 -10.62 2.84
CA ASN A 504 17.43 -11.72 3.46
C ASN A 504 16.35 -11.20 4.41
N GLU A 505 15.28 -11.98 4.52
CA GLU A 505 14.19 -11.75 5.47
C GLU A 505 14.62 -12.17 6.90
N PRO A 506 13.88 -11.74 7.95
CA PRO A 506 14.17 -12.15 9.32
C PRO A 506 14.25 -13.68 9.50
N GLY A 507 15.22 -14.13 10.29
CA GLY A 507 15.28 -15.50 10.80
C GLY A 507 14.13 -15.78 11.75
N ARG A 508 14.27 -16.74 12.66
CA ARG A 508 13.25 -17.04 13.66
C ARG A 508 13.06 -15.86 14.61
N THR A 509 11.80 -15.39 14.74
CA THR A 509 11.40 -14.31 15.64
C THR A 509 10.25 -14.77 16.52
N ALA A 510 10.29 -14.39 17.80
CA ALA A 510 9.21 -14.66 18.76
C ALA A 510 8.58 -13.32 19.19
N TRP A 511 7.31 -13.35 19.53
CA TRP A 511 6.59 -12.18 20.02
C TRP A 511 5.50 -12.54 21.00
N LEU A 512 5.16 -11.59 21.88
CA LEU A 512 4.06 -11.67 22.83
C LEU A 512 3.23 -10.39 22.74
N ARG A 513 1.91 -10.52 22.66
CA ARG A 513 0.96 -9.41 22.55
C ARG A 513 -0.12 -9.49 23.62
N LEU A 514 -0.30 -8.39 24.31
CA LEU A 514 -1.46 -8.15 25.16
C LEU A 514 -2.42 -7.21 24.44
N GLN A 515 -3.68 -7.61 24.32
CA GLN A 515 -4.75 -6.77 23.79
C GLN A 515 -5.83 -6.60 24.84
N ALA A 516 -6.26 -5.35 25.04
CA ALA A 516 -7.38 -4.99 25.90
C ALA A 516 -8.44 -4.24 25.11
N LYS A 517 -9.71 -4.55 25.35
CA LYS A 517 -10.86 -3.96 24.65
C LYS A 517 -12.00 -3.69 25.64
N PHE A 518 -12.46 -2.42 25.71
CA PHE A 518 -13.48 -1.96 26.65
C PHE A 518 -14.67 -1.32 25.95
#